data_6b31ea899ae582143579d611b639782e
#
_entry.id   6b31ea899ae582143579d611b639782e
#
_cell.length_a   1.000
_cell.length_b   1.000
_cell.length_c   1.000
_cell.angle_alpha   90.00
_cell.angle_beta   90.00
_cell.angle_gamma   90.00
#
_symmetry.space_group_name_H-M   'P 1'
#
loop_
_entity.id
_entity.type
_entity.pdbx_description
1 polymer ?
#
loop_
_entity_poly.entity_id
_entity_poly.type
_entity_poly.pdbx_seq_one_letter_code
_entity_poly.pdbx_strand_id
1 'polypeptide(L)'
;AAAPRGSRSRAPTSCCQLPAGGGPAILCAMTALDTVPSTRPLPTTRATTFLGLPSLRPVPAVCQPVAPPTQGPAAPVRALPAPPQRAPSVQGPVAPLLDRHGRTVRDLRLSVTDRCNLRCTYCMPAQGLDWLPTPDLLTTAEIARLARLAVTRMGVERIRLTGGEPLMRRDLEEIVRALAPLRTTAGHPVDLGLTTNGLGLDRRAPALRAAGLRRVNVSIDTLDPDAYAALTRRDRLPDVLAGAAGAQAAGLCPVKVNAVAQPGLTHHAPDLLRECLRRGWQLRFIEHMPLGPRRTWSPGSVVTAEQILDVLRGAGFTLTPAGRPDRRPAALWHVAAGTDHPAGSVGVIASVSQPFCADCDRTRVTADGRLMTCLFSPTETDLRSLLRGGASDEDLIGAWRQATWTKPLAHGSDTPARTPDGFERPGRTMSAIGG
;
A
#
# COMPACT_ATOMS: atom_id res chain seq x y z
N ALA A 1 22.03 -48.70 41.33
CA ALA A 1 22.69 -49.72 40.50
C ALA A 1 22.93 -49.16 39.11
N ALA A 2 24.11 -48.74 38.91
CA ALA A 2 25.15 -49.24 38.02
C ALA A 2 24.92 -48.91 36.52
N ALA A 3 25.72 -47.99 36.03
CA ALA A 3 26.20 -47.93 34.62
C ALA A 3 27.25 -49.07 34.41
N PRO A 4 27.74 -49.40 33.21
CA PRO A 4 28.75 -48.58 32.50
C PRO A 4 28.75 -48.64 30.95
N ARG A 5 29.27 -47.54 30.34
CA ARG A 5 30.53 -47.40 29.50
C ARG A 5 30.67 -48.14 28.18
N GLY A 6 30.99 -47.40 27.15
CA GLY A 6 32.13 -47.42 26.25
C GLY A 6 31.71 -47.70 24.80
N SER A 7 32.28 -47.17 23.69
CA SER A 7 33.61 -46.64 23.36
C SER A 7 33.63 -46.05 21.98
N ARG A 8 34.27 -44.93 21.75
CA ARG A 8 35.28 -44.50 20.78
C ARG A 8 35.44 -45.26 19.45
N SER A 9 35.50 -44.49 18.34
CA SER A 9 36.68 -44.36 17.43
C SER A 9 36.31 -43.47 16.23
N ARG A 10 36.95 -42.37 16.08
CA ARG A 10 38.16 -41.99 15.28
C ARG A 10 37.85 -41.67 13.80
N ALA A 11 38.19 -40.44 13.46
CA ALA A 11 38.45 -39.91 12.13
C ALA A 11 39.70 -40.56 11.49
N PRO A 12 39.94 -40.33 10.20
CA PRO A 12 41.15 -39.58 9.90
C PRO A 12 41.04 -38.46 8.88
N THR A 13 41.79 -37.43 9.17
CA THR A 13 42.41 -36.41 8.35
C THR A 13 43.21 -36.95 7.17
N SER A 14 43.15 -36.26 6.00
CA SER A 14 44.33 -36.20 5.10
C SER A 14 44.34 -34.90 4.33
N CYS A 15 45.40 -34.14 4.58
CA CYS A 15 45.93 -33.06 3.75
C CYS A 15 46.51 -33.59 2.45
N CYS A 16 46.48 -32.79 1.38
CA CYS A 16 47.61 -32.70 0.44
C CYS A 16 47.67 -31.31 -0.23
N GLN A 17 48.83 -30.79 -0.13
CA GLN A 17 49.46 -29.55 -0.51
C GLN A 17 49.50 -29.27 -2.02
N LEU A 18 49.57 -27.96 -2.32
CA LEU A 18 50.04 -27.35 -3.58
C LEU A 18 51.48 -27.67 -3.90
N PRO A 19 51.91 -27.46 -5.16
CA PRO A 19 53.05 -26.56 -5.33
C PRO A 19 52.88 -25.45 -6.36
N ALA A 20 53.68 -24.42 -6.13
CA ALA A 20 53.83 -23.19 -6.90
C ALA A 20 54.72 -23.38 -8.11
N GLY A 21 54.61 -22.48 -9.09
CA GLY A 21 55.66 -22.25 -10.10
C GLY A 21 55.19 -21.60 -11.39
N GLY A 22 55.46 -20.30 -11.57
CA GLY A 22 56.23 -19.66 -12.61
C GLY A 22 55.55 -19.36 -13.95
N GLY A 23 55.38 -18.04 -14.28
CA GLY A 23 55.00 -17.52 -15.57
C GLY A 23 56.02 -17.75 -16.69
N PRO A 24 55.99 -17.09 -17.88
CA PRO A 24 55.60 -15.69 -18.10
C PRO A 24 54.70 -15.43 -19.34
N ALA A 25 54.34 -14.15 -19.51
CA ALA A 25 53.63 -13.53 -20.61
C ALA A 25 54.15 -13.77 -22.01
N ILE A 26 53.28 -13.84 -23.00
CA ILE A 26 53.55 -13.42 -24.40
C ILE A 26 52.32 -12.71 -24.97
N LEU A 27 52.62 -11.53 -25.51
CA LEU A 27 51.84 -10.59 -26.28
C LEU A 27 51.69 -11.03 -27.72
N CYS A 28 50.65 -10.60 -28.41
CA CYS A 28 50.43 -10.35 -29.87
C CYS A 28 49.12 -11.00 -30.35
N ALA A 29 48.35 -10.44 -31.20
CA ALA A 29 48.29 -9.25 -32.04
C ALA A 29 46.90 -9.22 -32.67
N MET A 30 46.44 -8.06 -33.00
CA MET A 30 45.26 -7.74 -33.79
C MET A 30 45.34 -8.39 -35.19
N THR A 31 44.23 -8.90 -35.71
CA THR A 31 43.83 -8.67 -37.11
C THR A 31 42.33 -8.79 -37.28
N ALA A 32 41.86 -7.96 -38.16
CA ALA A 32 40.47 -7.56 -38.43
C ALA A 32 39.79 -8.49 -39.45
N LEU A 33 38.50 -8.24 -39.54
CA LEU A 33 37.59 -8.24 -40.68
C LEU A 33 36.80 -9.53 -41.01
N ASP A 34 35.50 -9.22 -41.12
CA ASP A 34 34.48 -9.75 -42.03
C ASP A 34 33.78 -11.05 -41.67
N THR A 35 32.53 -10.91 -41.30
CA THR A 35 31.36 -11.26 -42.13
C THR A 35 30.11 -11.36 -41.30
N VAL A 36 29.09 -10.60 -41.67
CA VAL A 36 27.70 -10.70 -41.18
C VAL A 36 27.06 -11.95 -41.79
N PRO A 37 26.43 -12.81 -41.03
CA PRO A 37 25.42 -13.70 -41.59
C PRO A 37 24.04 -13.39 -41.10
N SER A 38 23.20 -13.03 -42.08
CA SER A 38 21.85 -13.51 -42.29
C SER A 38 20.91 -13.55 -41.07
N THR A 39 19.98 -12.63 -41.08
CA THR A 39 18.74 -12.60 -40.35
C THR A 39 17.96 -13.92 -40.40
N ARG A 40 17.94 -14.64 -39.31
CA ARG A 40 16.90 -15.66 -39.04
C ARG A 40 15.65 -14.94 -38.47
N PRO A 41 14.45 -15.19 -38.98
CA PRO A 41 13.25 -14.67 -38.39
C PRO A 41 13.03 -15.31 -37.01
N LEU A 42 12.68 -14.49 -36.00
CA LEU A 42 12.26 -14.93 -34.70
C LEU A 42 11.01 -15.81 -34.83
N PRO A 43 10.88 -16.86 -34.04
CA PRO A 43 9.69 -17.70 -34.08
C PRO A 43 8.48 -16.88 -33.62
N THR A 44 7.45 -16.91 -34.43
CA THR A 44 6.11 -16.40 -34.14
C THR A 44 5.66 -16.91 -32.77
N THR A 45 5.28 -15.98 -31.92
CA THR A 45 4.67 -16.18 -30.61
C THR A 45 3.56 -17.24 -30.73
N ARG A 46 3.77 -18.38 -30.10
CA ARG A 46 2.68 -19.31 -29.82
C ARG A 46 1.66 -18.57 -28.96
N ALA A 47 0.46 -18.47 -29.45
CA ALA A 47 -0.69 -18.08 -28.67
C ALA A 47 -0.75 -19.02 -27.45
N THR A 48 -0.47 -18.50 -26.29
CA THR A 48 -0.62 -19.23 -25.03
C THR A 48 -2.12 -19.34 -24.80
N THR A 49 -2.65 -20.52 -25.13
CA THR A 49 -4.01 -20.88 -24.76
C THR A 49 -4.10 -20.86 -23.24
N PHE A 50 -4.78 -19.88 -22.69
CA PHE A 50 -5.09 -19.82 -21.27
C PHE A 50 -5.83 -21.11 -20.92
N LEU A 51 -5.17 -22.00 -20.20
CA LEU A 51 -5.80 -23.15 -19.55
C LEU A 51 -6.90 -22.60 -18.63
N GLY A 52 -8.15 -22.97 -18.93
CA GLY A 52 -9.35 -22.43 -18.34
C GLY A 52 -9.30 -22.37 -16.82
N LEU A 53 -9.30 -21.16 -16.31
CA LEU A 53 -9.77 -20.91 -14.95
C LEU A 53 -11.22 -21.41 -14.89
N PRO A 54 -11.64 -22.15 -13.84
CA PRO A 54 -13.02 -22.60 -13.74
C PRO A 54 -13.95 -21.41 -13.94
N SER A 55 -14.90 -21.54 -14.86
CA SER A 55 -15.90 -20.52 -15.14
C SER A 55 -16.74 -20.31 -13.88
N LEU A 56 -16.36 -19.31 -13.11
CA LEU A 56 -17.16 -18.82 -11.99
C LEU A 56 -18.46 -18.28 -12.61
N ARG A 57 -19.60 -18.81 -12.17
CA ARG A 57 -20.93 -18.31 -12.54
C ARG A 57 -20.96 -16.79 -12.39
N PRO A 58 -21.64 -16.05 -13.28
CA PRO A 58 -21.77 -14.60 -13.14
C PRO A 58 -22.41 -14.29 -11.78
N VAL A 59 -21.63 -13.63 -10.93
CA VAL A 59 -22.13 -13.12 -9.64
C VAL A 59 -23.04 -11.94 -9.97
N PRO A 60 -24.27 -11.87 -9.44
CA PRO A 60 -25.14 -10.73 -9.67
C PRO A 60 -24.42 -9.44 -9.22
N ALA A 61 -24.50 -8.40 -10.03
CA ALA A 61 -23.87 -7.10 -9.78
C ALA A 61 -24.49 -6.45 -8.54
N VAL A 62 -23.91 -6.72 -7.36
CA VAL A 62 -24.37 -6.17 -6.08
C VAL A 62 -23.72 -4.80 -5.80
N CYS A 63 -22.75 -4.39 -6.63
CA CYS A 63 -22.07 -3.09 -6.48
C CYS A 63 -22.60 -2.08 -7.48
N GLN A 64 -23.56 -1.25 -7.09
CA GLN A 64 -23.97 -0.10 -7.89
C GLN A 64 -22.92 1.03 -7.75
N PRO A 65 -22.56 1.74 -8.85
CA PRO A 65 -21.67 2.89 -8.77
C PRO A 65 -22.34 4.03 -8.01
N VAL A 66 -21.65 4.57 -7.00
CA VAL A 66 -22.07 5.79 -6.30
C VAL A 66 -21.76 6.98 -7.21
N ALA A 67 -22.78 7.74 -7.60
CA ALA A 67 -22.63 8.95 -8.39
C ALA A 67 -21.81 10.01 -7.61
N PRO A 68 -20.90 10.77 -8.27
CA PRO A 68 -20.11 11.80 -7.62
C PRO A 68 -20.91 13.08 -7.40
N PRO A 69 -20.65 13.84 -6.32
CA PRO A 69 -21.19 15.18 -6.15
C PRO A 69 -20.51 16.17 -7.11
N THR A 70 -21.29 17.12 -7.65
CA THR A 70 -20.84 18.20 -8.53
C THR A 70 -20.02 19.24 -7.79
N GLN A 71 -18.87 19.64 -8.32
CA GLN A 71 -17.97 20.64 -7.73
C GLN A 71 -18.03 22.00 -8.45
N GLY A 72 -18.01 23.09 -7.64
CA GLY A 72 -17.76 24.45 -8.09
C GLY A 72 -16.25 24.79 -8.06
N PRO A 73 -15.81 25.93 -8.67
CA PRO A 73 -14.39 26.24 -8.84
C PRO A 73 -13.69 26.61 -7.53
N ALA A 74 -12.39 26.19 -7.42
CA ALA A 74 -11.55 26.41 -6.26
C ALA A 74 -11.12 27.88 -6.09
N ALA A 75 -11.24 28.41 -4.86
CA ALA A 75 -10.80 29.74 -4.50
C ALA A 75 -9.26 29.85 -4.30
N PRO A 76 -8.63 31.03 -4.55
CA PRO A 76 -7.18 31.21 -4.43
C PRO A 76 -6.68 31.16 -2.99
N VAL A 77 -5.52 30.55 -2.78
CA VAL A 77 -4.87 30.36 -1.48
C VAL A 77 -4.22 31.69 -1.05
N ARG A 78 -4.67 32.25 0.06
CA ARG A 78 -4.11 33.44 0.71
C ARG A 78 -2.95 33.03 1.62
N ALA A 79 -1.82 33.72 1.55
CA ALA A 79 -0.68 33.50 2.44
C ALA A 79 -1.08 33.82 3.90
N LEU A 80 -0.95 32.85 4.78
CA LEU A 80 -1.25 32.99 6.20
C LEU A 80 0.03 33.36 7.00
N PRO A 81 -0.10 34.13 8.10
CA PRO A 81 1.04 34.42 9.00
C PRO A 81 1.60 33.14 9.61
N ALA A 82 2.88 33.16 10.03
CA ALA A 82 3.54 32.02 10.63
C ALA A 82 2.73 31.49 11.82
N PRO A 83 2.33 30.19 11.81
CA PRO A 83 1.43 29.67 12.82
C PRO A 83 2.14 29.48 14.17
N PRO A 84 1.40 29.55 15.30
CA PRO A 84 1.95 29.33 16.63
C PRO A 84 2.55 27.91 16.73
N GLN A 85 3.63 27.76 17.53
CA GLN A 85 4.33 26.50 17.72
C GLN A 85 3.48 25.43 18.44
N ARG A 86 2.42 25.83 19.12
CA ARG A 86 1.52 24.95 19.86
C ARG A 86 0.14 24.94 19.25
N ALA A 87 -0.47 23.75 19.21
CA ALA A 87 -1.84 23.60 18.77
C ALA A 87 -2.80 24.48 19.60
N PRO A 88 -3.75 25.19 18.97
CA PRO A 88 -4.77 25.96 19.70
C PRO A 88 -5.53 25.09 20.69
N SER A 89 -5.83 25.63 21.88
CA SER A 89 -6.77 24.99 22.79
C SER A 89 -8.15 24.99 22.15
N VAL A 90 -8.81 23.84 22.04
CA VAL A 90 -10.18 23.74 21.57
C VAL A 90 -11.04 23.35 22.75
N GLN A 91 -11.99 24.19 23.09
CA GLN A 91 -13.00 23.91 24.11
C GLN A 91 -14.17 23.17 23.45
N GLY A 92 -14.68 22.14 24.11
CA GLY A 92 -15.85 21.39 23.67
C GLY A 92 -15.63 19.89 23.50
N PRO A 93 -16.71 19.11 23.43
CA PRO A 93 -16.67 17.65 23.40
C PRO A 93 -16.10 17.09 22.08
N VAL A 94 -16.13 17.88 21.01
CA VAL A 94 -15.60 17.52 19.68
C VAL A 94 -14.65 18.60 19.19
N ALA A 95 -13.43 18.18 18.88
CA ALA A 95 -12.36 19.05 18.38
C ALA A 95 -11.66 18.39 17.19
N PRO A 96 -12.03 18.74 15.95
CA PRO A 96 -11.40 18.18 14.76
C PRO A 96 -9.88 18.33 14.77
N LEU A 97 -9.19 17.32 14.25
CA LEU A 97 -7.74 17.37 14.07
C LEU A 97 -7.40 18.35 12.95
N LEU A 98 -6.92 19.52 13.32
CA LEU A 98 -6.51 20.58 12.40
C LEU A 98 -4.99 20.72 12.43
N ASP A 99 -4.37 20.83 11.27
CA ASP A 99 -2.96 21.17 11.17
C ASP A 99 -2.76 22.68 10.98
N ARG A 100 -1.50 23.14 11.11
CA ARG A 100 -1.12 24.55 10.97
C ARG A 100 -1.35 25.13 9.56
N HIS A 101 -1.66 24.28 8.57
CA HIS A 101 -1.93 24.67 7.18
C HIS A 101 -3.43 24.69 6.87
N GLY A 102 -4.30 24.53 7.87
CA GLY A 102 -5.76 24.56 7.72
C GLY A 102 -6.37 23.26 7.18
N ARG A 103 -5.60 22.16 7.12
CA ARG A 103 -6.12 20.86 6.68
C ARG A 103 -6.74 20.13 7.87
N THR A 104 -7.96 19.63 7.68
CA THR A 104 -8.63 18.78 8.68
C THR A 104 -8.38 17.31 8.37
N VAL A 105 -7.92 16.56 9.37
CA VAL A 105 -7.72 15.12 9.28
C VAL A 105 -9.07 14.41 9.42
N ARG A 106 -9.38 13.51 8.45
CA ARG A 106 -10.61 12.72 8.40
C ARG A 106 -10.37 11.24 8.11
N ASP A 107 -9.17 10.85 7.69
CA ASP A 107 -8.82 9.47 7.29
C ASP A 107 -7.71 8.92 8.22
N LEU A 108 -8.05 7.94 9.05
CA LEU A 108 -7.12 7.21 9.90
C LEU A 108 -6.64 5.94 9.19
N ARG A 109 -5.33 5.83 8.98
CA ARG A 109 -4.66 4.58 8.60
C ARG A 109 -4.18 3.88 9.86
N LEU A 110 -4.70 2.71 10.12
CA LEU A 110 -4.41 1.94 11.32
C LEU A 110 -3.74 0.63 10.96
N SER A 111 -2.46 0.54 11.25
CA SER A 111 -1.68 -0.68 11.09
C SER A 111 -2.01 -1.65 12.23
N VAL A 112 -2.43 -2.86 11.91
CA VAL A 112 -2.77 -3.87 12.93
C VAL A 112 -1.67 -4.90 13.15
N THR A 113 -0.68 -4.94 12.25
CA THR A 113 0.51 -5.80 12.32
C THR A 113 1.57 -5.27 11.38
N ASP A 114 2.82 -5.55 11.65
CA ASP A 114 3.96 -5.32 10.75
C ASP A 114 4.27 -6.54 9.86
N ARG A 115 3.78 -7.74 10.25
CA ARG A 115 4.04 -9.01 9.56
C ARG A 115 3.38 -9.05 8.18
N CYS A 116 4.10 -9.63 7.20
CA CYS A 116 3.59 -9.84 5.85
C CYS A 116 4.02 -11.21 5.33
N ASN A 117 3.17 -11.87 4.56
CA ASN A 117 3.42 -13.16 3.91
C ASN A 117 3.94 -13.05 2.46
N LEU A 118 4.01 -11.85 1.89
CA LEU A 118 4.70 -11.53 0.65
C LEU A 118 6.04 -10.84 0.92
N ARG A 119 6.88 -10.75 -0.13
CA ARG A 119 8.20 -10.11 -0.11
C ARG A 119 8.39 -9.20 -1.32
N CYS A 120 7.40 -8.32 -1.56
CA CYS A 120 7.41 -7.43 -2.71
C CYS A 120 8.70 -6.62 -2.78
N THR A 121 9.33 -6.59 -3.95
CA THR A 121 10.66 -6.02 -4.19
C THR A 121 10.73 -4.54 -3.82
N TYR A 122 9.64 -3.82 -4.05
CA TYR A 122 9.52 -2.39 -3.73
C TYR A 122 9.16 -2.11 -2.26
N CYS A 123 8.82 -3.12 -1.47
CA CYS A 123 8.32 -2.95 -0.10
C CYS A 123 9.34 -3.39 0.96
N MET A 124 9.97 -4.56 0.77
CA MET A 124 10.87 -5.12 1.76
C MET A 124 11.96 -6.02 1.15
N PRO A 125 13.05 -6.29 1.90
CA PRO A 125 14.10 -7.22 1.48
C PRO A 125 13.58 -8.66 1.32
N ALA A 126 14.32 -9.49 0.56
CA ALA A 126 13.95 -10.88 0.30
C ALA A 126 13.86 -11.74 1.57
N GLN A 127 14.80 -11.51 2.51
CA GLN A 127 14.85 -12.20 3.80
C GLN A 127 13.73 -11.77 4.76
N GLY A 128 13.01 -10.68 4.44
CA GLY A 128 12.00 -10.09 5.33
C GLY A 128 12.61 -9.07 6.28
N LEU A 129 11.92 -8.84 7.38
CA LEU A 129 12.26 -7.87 8.42
C LEU A 129 12.16 -8.55 9.78
N ASP A 130 12.84 -7.98 10.77
CA ASP A 130 12.61 -8.35 12.17
C ASP A 130 11.24 -7.83 12.60
N TRP A 131 10.33 -8.77 12.90
CA TRP A 131 8.97 -8.44 13.25
C TRP A 131 8.85 -8.04 14.70
N LEU A 132 7.95 -7.10 14.99
CA LEU A 132 7.64 -6.71 16.35
C LEU A 132 7.21 -7.91 17.19
N PRO A 133 7.71 -8.02 18.43
CA PRO A 133 7.17 -8.98 19.40
C PRO A 133 5.67 -8.74 19.62
N THR A 134 4.90 -9.81 19.81
CA THR A 134 3.45 -9.70 20.01
C THR A 134 3.05 -8.76 21.16
N PRO A 135 3.76 -8.71 22.31
CA PRO A 135 3.46 -7.76 23.37
C PRO A 135 3.64 -6.30 23.00
N ASP A 136 4.42 -6.02 21.95
CA ASP A 136 4.64 -4.65 21.45
C ASP A 136 3.55 -4.17 20.51
N LEU A 137 2.74 -5.07 19.99
CA LEU A 137 1.58 -4.71 19.16
C LEU A 137 0.46 -4.14 20.04
N LEU A 138 -0.31 -3.21 19.48
CA LEU A 138 -1.55 -2.75 20.08
C LEU A 138 -2.54 -3.92 20.20
N THR A 139 -3.17 -4.05 21.35
CA THR A 139 -4.27 -4.98 21.60
C THR A 139 -5.55 -4.50 20.90
N THR A 140 -6.54 -5.39 20.72
CA THR A 140 -7.86 -5.01 20.21
C THR A 140 -8.50 -3.90 21.03
N ALA A 141 -8.37 -3.90 22.35
CA ALA A 141 -8.91 -2.86 23.24
C ALA A 141 -8.20 -1.51 23.05
N GLU A 142 -6.87 -1.50 22.94
CA GLU A 142 -6.09 -0.27 22.68
C GLU A 142 -6.46 0.32 21.30
N ILE A 143 -6.57 -0.52 20.27
CA ILE A 143 -7.02 -0.13 18.93
C ILE A 143 -8.43 0.47 18.98
N ALA A 144 -9.36 -0.18 19.66
CA ALA A 144 -10.75 0.28 19.79
C ALA A 144 -10.82 1.62 20.53
N ARG A 145 -10.03 1.80 21.61
CA ARG A 145 -9.96 3.07 22.35
C ARG A 145 -9.47 4.20 21.47
N LEU A 146 -8.34 4.03 20.76
CA LEU A 146 -7.80 5.06 19.87
C LEU A 146 -8.76 5.39 18.72
N ALA A 147 -9.34 4.38 18.07
CA ALA A 147 -10.29 4.57 16.98
C ALA A 147 -11.57 5.28 17.46
N ARG A 148 -12.10 4.92 18.63
CA ARG A 148 -13.25 5.59 19.23
C ARG A 148 -12.97 7.08 19.45
N LEU A 149 -11.83 7.44 20.07
CA LEU A 149 -11.45 8.82 20.27
C LEU A 149 -11.31 9.57 18.94
N ALA A 150 -10.63 8.97 17.97
CA ALA A 150 -10.45 9.56 16.64
C ALA A 150 -11.79 9.87 15.96
N VAL A 151 -12.74 8.95 16.00
CA VAL A 151 -14.05 9.07 15.33
C VAL A 151 -15.00 9.99 16.11
N THR A 152 -15.16 9.77 17.42
CA THR A 152 -16.21 10.46 18.20
C THR A 152 -15.79 11.82 18.75
N ARG A 153 -14.48 12.05 18.90
CA ARG A 153 -13.95 13.26 19.53
C ARG A 153 -13.10 14.13 18.58
N MET A 154 -12.46 13.53 17.56
CA MET A 154 -11.48 14.21 16.72
C MET A 154 -11.90 14.34 15.25
N GLY A 155 -13.12 13.96 14.88
CA GLY A 155 -13.69 14.20 13.54
C GLY A 155 -13.19 13.26 12.45
N VAL A 156 -12.59 12.11 12.79
CA VAL A 156 -12.24 11.07 11.81
C VAL A 156 -13.52 10.42 11.28
N GLU A 157 -13.63 10.33 9.97
CA GLU A 157 -14.79 9.77 9.26
C GLU A 157 -14.49 8.40 8.63
N ARG A 158 -13.22 8.13 8.36
CA ARG A 158 -12.77 6.93 7.66
C ARG A 158 -11.66 6.24 8.42
N ILE A 159 -11.76 4.91 8.56
CA ILE A 159 -10.70 4.06 9.10
C ILE A 159 -10.30 3.05 8.03
N ARG A 160 -8.99 3.00 7.75
CA ARG A 160 -8.41 2.00 6.88
C ARG A 160 -7.50 1.09 7.69
N LEU A 161 -7.94 -0.15 7.90
CA LEU A 161 -7.10 -1.19 8.47
C LEU A 161 -6.04 -1.59 7.44
N THR A 162 -4.81 -1.65 7.88
CA THR A 162 -3.64 -1.95 7.06
C THR A 162 -2.56 -2.61 7.93
N GLY A 163 -1.32 -2.63 7.48
CA GLY A 163 -0.20 -3.18 8.22
C GLY A 163 0.88 -3.62 7.25
N GLY A 164 1.63 -4.65 7.61
CA GLY A 164 2.28 -5.49 6.63
C GLY A 164 1.18 -6.20 5.83
N GLU A 165 0.60 -7.26 6.39
CA GLU A 165 -0.61 -7.89 5.84
C GLU A 165 -1.63 -8.12 6.97
N PRO A 166 -2.73 -7.36 7.01
CA PRO A 166 -3.68 -7.44 8.11
C PRO A 166 -4.39 -8.80 8.23
N LEU A 167 -4.49 -9.59 7.16
CA LEU A 167 -5.03 -10.95 7.23
C LEU A 167 -4.15 -11.90 8.05
N MET A 168 -2.90 -11.53 8.36
CA MET A 168 -2.06 -12.30 9.28
C MET A 168 -2.39 -12.04 10.76
N ARG A 169 -3.15 -11.00 11.07
CA ARG A 169 -3.62 -10.70 12.42
C ARG A 169 -4.76 -11.66 12.77
N ARG A 170 -4.60 -12.44 13.84
CA ARG A 170 -5.57 -13.50 14.23
C ARG A 170 -6.92 -12.95 14.66
N ASP A 171 -6.91 -11.89 15.45
CA ASP A 171 -8.07 -11.21 16.03
C ASP A 171 -8.62 -10.07 15.12
N LEU A 172 -8.35 -10.12 13.80
CA LEU A 172 -8.78 -9.06 12.87
C LEU A 172 -10.30 -8.89 12.84
N GLU A 173 -11.08 -9.98 12.87
CA GLU A 173 -12.54 -9.93 12.92
C GLU A 173 -13.06 -9.29 14.21
N GLU A 174 -12.37 -9.50 15.32
CA GLU A 174 -12.69 -8.85 16.61
C GLU A 174 -12.41 -7.36 16.55
N ILE A 175 -11.28 -6.96 15.97
CA ILE A 175 -10.95 -5.54 15.71
C ILE A 175 -12.05 -4.92 14.84
N VAL A 176 -12.42 -5.54 13.73
CA VAL A 176 -13.48 -5.04 12.84
C VAL A 176 -14.81 -4.90 13.61
N ARG A 177 -15.20 -5.89 14.40
CA ARG A 177 -16.42 -5.88 15.22
C ARG A 177 -16.43 -4.76 16.25
N ALA A 178 -15.26 -4.45 16.83
CA ALA A 178 -15.14 -3.34 17.81
C ALA A 178 -15.24 -1.96 17.12
N LEU A 179 -14.83 -1.85 15.85
CA LEU A 179 -14.82 -0.57 15.14
C LEU A 179 -16.12 -0.31 14.34
N ALA A 180 -16.80 -1.34 13.87
CA ALA A 180 -17.95 -1.22 12.98
C ALA A 180 -19.14 -0.40 13.57
N PRO A 181 -19.44 -0.44 14.88
CA PRO A 181 -20.52 0.34 15.46
C PRO A 181 -20.21 1.83 15.65
N LEU A 182 -18.96 2.25 15.44
CA LEU A 182 -18.57 3.65 15.64
C LEU A 182 -19.35 4.57 14.69
N ARG A 183 -19.78 5.70 15.24
CA ARG A 183 -20.47 6.77 14.52
C ARG A 183 -19.60 8.01 14.50
N THR A 184 -19.54 8.66 13.35
CA THR A 184 -18.88 9.97 13.20
C THR A 184 -19.59 11.03 14.02
N THR A 185 -18.96 12.18 14.19
CA THR A 185 -19.58 13.34 14.87
C THR A 185 -20.87 13.83 14.20
N ALA A 186 -21.06 13.48 12.91
CA ALA A 186 -22.29 13.73 12.16
C ALA A 186 -23.34 12.59 12.27
N GLY A 187 -23.10 11.58 13.12
CA GLY A 187 -24.01 10.44 13.31
C GLY A 187 -23.93 9.35 12.24
N HIS A 188 -23.13 9.52 11.18
CA HIS A 188 -22.97 8.52 10.13
C HIS A 188 -22.12 7.33 10.59
N PRO A 189 -22.34 6.11 10.07
CA PRO A 189 -21.42 5.01 10.30
C PRO A 189 -20.02 5.37 9.81
N VAL A 190 -19.00 5.02 10.59
CA VAL A 190 -17.60 5.17 10.15
C VAL A 190 -17.36 4.36 8.86
N ASP A 191 -16.65 4.97 7.89
CA ASP A 191 -16.27 4.26 6.65
C ASP A 191 -15.09 3.33 6.94
N LEU A 192 -15.39 2.08 7.33
CA LEU A 192 -14.40 1.07 7.68
C LEU A 192 -14.01 0.23 6.46
N GLY A 193 -12.72 0.23 6.12
CA GLY A 193 -12.17 -0.53 5.01
C GLY A 193 -10.86 -1.22 5.36
N LEU A 194 -10.50 -2.22 4.55
CA LEU A 194 -9.28 -3.01 4.67
C LEU A 194 -8.40 -2.80 3.43
N THR A 195 -7.07 -2.73 3.61
CA THR A 195 -6.09 -2.86 2.53
C THR A 195 -5.29 -4.13 2.78
N THR A 196 -5.22 -5.01 1.78
CA THR A 196 -4.65 -6.36 1.91
C THR A 196 -3.98 -6.79 0.59
N ASN A 197 -3.06 -7.73 0.66
CA ASN A 197 -2.54 -8.42 -0.52
C ASN A 197 -3.48 -9.52 -1.04
N GLY A 198 -4.57 -9.79 -0.35
CA GLY A 198 -5.63 -10.71 -0.79
C GLY A 198 -5.42 -12.18 -0.49
N LEU A 199 -4.23 -12.62 -0.05
CA LEU A 199 -3.97 -14.04 0.25
C LEU A 199 -4.83 -14.54 1.40
N GLY A 200 -5.74 -15.48 1.12
CA GLY A 200 -6.67 -16.06 2.08
C GLY A 200 -7.87 -15.18 2.42
N LEU A 201 -8.08 -14.10 1.68
CA LEU A 201 -9.24 -13.23 1.84
C LEU A 201 -10.54 -13.94 1.48
N ASP A 202 -10.54 -14.83 0.50
CA ASP A 202 -11.68 -15.69 0.13
C ASP A 202 -12.30 -16.40 1.34
N ARG A 203 -11.46 -16.95 2.21
CA ARG A 203 -11.88 -17.67 3.41
C ARG A 203 -12.35 -16.75 4.54
N ARG A 204 -11.74 -15.58 4.67
CA ARG A 204 -12.02 -14.62 5.78
C ARG A 204 -13.09 -13.59 5.44
N ALA A 205 -13.38 -13.35 4.15
CA ALA A 205 -14.30 -12.31 3.71
C ALA A 205 -15.71 -12.44 4.31
N PRO A 206 -16.35 -13.64 4.39
CA PRO A 206 -17.66 -13.76 5.00
C PRO A 206 -17.65 -13.35 6.49
N ALA A 207 -16.67 -13.78 7.27
CA ALA A 207 -16.55 -13.43 8.68
C ALA A 207 -16.25 -11.93 8.89
N LEU A 208 -15.37 -11.35 8.06
CA LEU A 208 -15.08 -9.91 8.07
C LEU A 208 -16.32 -9.08 7.72
N ARG A 209 -17.11 -9.54 6.73
CA ARG A 209 -18.38 -8.90 6.36
C ARG A 209 -19.39 -8.96 7.50
N ALA A 210 -19.56 -10.12 8.13
CA ALA A 210 -20.41 -10.31 9.30
C ALA A 210 -19.97 -9.47 10.51
N ALA A 211 -18.65 -9.27 10.68
CA ALA A 211 -18.10 -8.37 11.70
C ALA A 211 -18.34 -6.88 11.41
N GLY A 212 -18.78 -6.51 10.19
CA GLY A 212 -19.13 -5.14 9.81
C GLY A 212 -18.16 -4.45 8.86
N LEU A 213 -17.15 -5.16 8.32
CA LEU A 213 -16.32 -4.62 7.24
C LEU A 213 -17.19 -4.33 6.01
N ARG A 214 -16.95 -3.21 5.33
CA ARG A 214 -17.78 -2.80 4.19
C ARG A 214 -17.09 -2.99 2.85
N ARG A 215 -15.80 -2.71 2.74
CA ARG A 215 -15.06 -2.65 1.48
C ARG A 215 -13.59 -3.01 1.65
N VAL A 216 -12.98 -3.45 0.56
CA VAL A 216 -11.57 -3.83 0.54
C VAL A 216 -10.82 -3.12 -0.59
N ASN A 217 -9.52 -2.91 -0.34
CA ASN A 217 -8.54 -2.67 -1.39
C ASN A 217 -7.62 -3.89 -1.45
N VAL A 218 -7.45 -4.47 -2.61
CA VAL A 218 -6.55 -5.59 -2.85
C VAL A 218 -5.37 -5.10 -3.69
N SER A 219 -4.16 -5.43 -3.27
CA SER A 219 -2.95 -5.09 -4.01
C SER A 219 -2.68 -6.15 -5.09
N ILE A 220 -2.77 -5.74 -6.37
CA ILE A 220 -2.49 -6.59 -7.54
C ILE A 220 -1.78 -5.71 -8.57
N ASP A 221 -0.48 -5.94 -8.78
CA ASP A 221 0.33 -5.11 -9.66
C ASP A 221 0.33 -5.58 -11.12
N THR A 222 0.09 -6.88 -11.34
CA THR A 222 0.05 -7.51 -12.67
C THR A 222 -0.81 -8.78 -12.64
N LEU A 223 -1.29 -9.20 -13.82
CA LEU A 223 -1.95 -10.48 -14.04
C LEU A 223 -1.04 -11.52 -14.69
N ASP A 224 0.18 -11.16 -15.05
CA ASP A 224 1.18 -12.09 -15.53
C ASP A 224 1.78 -12.86 -14.35
N PRO A 225 1.70 -14.22 -14.33
CA PRO A 225 2.12 -15.02 -13.20
C PRO A 225 3.63 -14.93 -12.92
N ASP A 226 4.45 -14.91 -13.95
CA ASP A 226 5.90 -14.86 -13.79
C ASP A 226 6.34 -13.49 -13.26
N ALA A 227 5.80 -12.42 -13.81
CA ALA A 227 6.03 -11.06 -13.33
C ALA A 227 5.52 -10.88 -11.89
N TYR A 228 4.35 -11.45 -11.56
CA TYR A 228 3.84 -11.43 -10.19
C TYR A 228 4.75 -12.19 -9.22
N ALA A 229 5.18 -13.40 -9.60
CA ALA A 229 6.08 -14.21 -8.78
C ALA A 229 7.44 -13.52 -8.57
N ALA A 230 8.00 -12.92 -9.62
CA ALA A 230 9.24 -12.14 -9.53
C ALA A 230 9.11 -10.92 -8.63
N LEU A 231 7.99 -10.17 -8.74
CA LEU A 231 7.73 -8.96 -7.97
C LEU A 231 7.48 -9.27 -6.48
N THR A 232 6.64 -10.25 -6.20
CA THR A 232 6.20 -10.59 -4.83
C THR A 232 7.08 -11.64 -4.14
N ARG A 233 7.98 -12.29 -4.92
CA ARG A 233 8.79 -13.44 -4.53
C ARG A 233 7.95 -14.63 -4.03
N ARG A 234 6.73 -14.75 -4.57
CA ARG A 234 5.78 -15.83 -4.28
C ARG A 234 4.88 -16.07 -5.50
N ASP A 235 4.79 -17.31 -5.93
CA ASP A 235 3.83 -17.72 -6.97
C ASP A 235 2.44 -17.96 -6.35
N ARG A 236 1.69 -16.87 -6.15
CA ARG A 236 0.38 -16.90 -5.47
C ARG A 236 -0.68 -16.02 -6.14
N LEU A 237 -0.50 -15.65 -7.41
CA LEU A 237 -1.46 -14.81 -8.12
C LEU A 237 -2.88 -15.43 -8.17
N PRO A 238 -3.08 -16.73 -8.44
CA PRO A 238 -4.42 -17.33 -8.44
C PRO A 238 -5.16 -17.17 -7.10
N ASP A 239 -4.44 -17.33 -5.98
CA ASP A 239 -5.02 -17.18 -4.63
C ASP A 239 -5.44 -15.73 -4.34
N VAL A 240 -4.67 -14.76 -4.82
CA VAL A 240 -4.99 -13.34 -4.65
C VAL A 240 -6.23 -12.96 -5.47
N LEU A 241 -6.33 -13.47 -6.70
CA LEU A 241 -7.50 -13.26 -7.55
C LEU A 241 -8.75 -13.93 -6.94
N ALA A 242 -8.59 -15.14 -6.40
CA ALA A 242 -9.65 -15.82 -5.64
C ALA A 242 -10.06 -15.03 -4.41
N GLY A 243 -9.10 -14.45 -3.69
CA GLY A 243 -9.33 -13.56 -2.55
C GLY A 243 -10.15 -12.33 -2.91
N ALA A 244 -9.83 -11.65 -4.01
CA ALA A 244 -10.58 -10.48 -4.47
C ALA A 244 -12.01 -10.86 -4.92
N ALA A 245 -12.17 -11.96 -5.63
CA ALA A 245 -13.48 -12.48 -6.05
C ALA A 245 -14.32 -12.93 -4.83
N GLY A 246 -13.70 -13.62 -3.87
CA GLY A 246 -14.37 -14.03 -2.62
C GLY A 246 -14.83 -12.85 -1.79
N ALA A 247 -14.05 -11.77 -1.74
CA ALA A 247 -14.46 -10.53 -1.09
C ALA A 247 -15.71 -9.93 -1.74
N GLN A 248 -15.76 -9.87 -3.07
CA GLN A 248 -16.93 -9.41 -3.83
C GLN A 248 -18.15 -10.28 -3.56
N ALA A 249 -17.98 -11.61 -3.62
CA ALA A 249 -19.05 -12.58 -3.34
C ALA A 249 -19.61 -12.45 -1.91
N ALA A 250 -18.76 -12.10 -0.93
CA ALA A 250 -19.15 -11.82 0.45
C ALA A 250 -19.81 -10.45 0.63
N GLY A 251 -19.94 -9.62 -0.41
CA GLY A 251 -20.55 -8.30 -0.35
C GLY A 251 -19.62 -7.20 0.22
N LEU A 252 -18.30 -7.39 0.17
CA LEU A 252 -17.33 -6.35 0.49
C LEU A 252 -17.13 -5.43 -0.73
N CYS A 253 -18.05 -4.52 -0.94
CA CYS A 253 -18.11 -3.66 -2.11
C CYS A 253 -17.91 -2.18 -1.79
N PRO A 254 -17.25 -1.41 -2.70
CA PRO A 254 -16.57 -1.89 -3.89
C PRO A 254 -15.22 -2.58 -3.57
N VAL A 255 -14.87 -3.60 -4.35
CA VAL A 255 -13.49 -4.12 -4.40
C VAL A 255 -12.66 -3.13 -5.21
N LYS A 256 -11.59 -2.63 -4.61
CA LYS A 256 -10.63 -1.76 -5.30
C LYS A 256 -9.31 -2.49 -5.46
N VAL A 257 -8.81 -2.51 -6.68
CA VAL A 257 -7.46 -3.03 -6.97
C VAL A 257 -6.48 -1.87 -6.96
N ASN A 258 -5.40 -1.99 -6.20
CA ASN A 258 -4.29 -1.05 -6.21
C ASN A 258 -3.09 -1.70 -6.89
N ALA A 259 -2.50 -1.02 -7.85
CA ALA A 259 -1.29 -1.43 -8.54
C ALA A 259 -0.22 -0.35 -8.40
N VAL A 260 0.96 -0.69 -7.90
CA VAL A 260 2.12 0.20 -7.88
C VAL A 260 2.75 0.18 -9.27
N ALA A 261 2.81 1.35 -9.90
CA ALA A 261 3.39 1.48 -11.24
C ALA A 261 4.91 1.28 -11.19
N GLN A 262 5.36 0.13 -11.69
CA GLN A 262 6.78 -0.22 -11.81
C GLN A 262 7.24 -0.10 -13.26
N PRO A 263 8.45 0.39 -13.55
CA PRO A 263 8.94 0.56 -14.94
C PRO A 263 8.83 -0.71 -15.79
N GLY A 264 9.15 -1.85 -15.24
CA GLY A 264 9.09 -3.15 -15.92
C GLY A 264 7.69 -3.73 -16.10
N LEU A 265 6.65 -3.16 -15.48
CA LEU A 265 5.29 -3.72 -15.47
C LEU A 265 4.23 -2.84 -16.14
N THR A 266 4.62 -1.68 -16.65
CA THR A 266 3.67 -0.71 -17.22
C THR A 266 2.91 -1.27 -18.42
N HIS A 267 3.55 -2.14 -19.21
CA HIS A 267 2.94 -2.80 -20.35
C HIS A 267 1.82 -3.80 -19.97
N HIS A 268 1.75 -4.23 -18.71
CA HIS A 268 0.66 -5.07 -18.19
C HIS A 268 -0.57 -4.27 -17.73
N ALA A 269 -0.47 -2.93 -17.67
CA ALA A 269 -1.55 -2.08 -17.19
C ALA A 269 -2.86 -2.23 -17.99
N PRO A 270 -2.84 -2.37 -19.34
CA PRO A 270 -4.05 -2.59 -20.12
C PRO A 270 -4.81 -3.85 -19.75
N ASP A 271 -4.12 -4.98 -19.58
CA ASP A 271 -4.76 -6.26 -19.26
C ASP A 271 -5.34 -6.26 -17.85
N LEU A 272 -4.61 -5.66 -16.90
CA LEU A 272 -5.10 -5.47 -15.54
C LEU A 272 -6.37 -4.59 -15.53
N LEU A 273 -6.42 -3.53 -16.35
CA LEU A 273 -7.60 -2.67 -16.46
C LEU A 273 -8.79 -3.44 -17.07
N ARG A 274 -8.58 -4.17 -18.17
CA ARG A 274 -9.64 -4.99 -18.80
C ARG A 274 -10.25 -5.96 -17.81
N GLU A 275 -9.42 -6.68 -17.08
CA GLU A 275 -9.90 -7.66 -16.10
C GLU A 275 -10.65 -7.00 -14.94
N CYS A 276 -10.15 -5.88 -14.42
CA CYS A 276 -10.86 -5.12 -13.39
C CYS A 276 -12.23 -4.63 -13.87
N LEU A 277 -12.32 -4.13 -15.10
CA LEU A 277 -13.59 -3.69 -15.69
C LEU A 277 -14.57 -4.84 -15.86
N ARG A 278 -14.12 -6.02 -16.36
CA ARG A 278 -14.97 -7.21 -16.52
C ARG A 278 -15.51 -7.70 -15.18
N ARG A 279 -14.74 -7.60 -14.10
CA ARG A 279 -15.15 -8.02 -12.75
C ARG A 279 -15.92 -6.95 -11.98
N GLY A 280 -16.04 -5.73 -12.51
CA GLY A 280 -16.63 -4.60 -11.81
C GLY A 280 -15.76 -4.10 -10.64
N TRP A 281 -14.45 -4.35 -10.67
CA TRP A 281 -13.49 -3.83 -9.72
C TRP A 281 -13.01 -2.44 -10.12
N GLN A 282 -12.63 -1.63 -9.14
CA GLN A 282 -12.09 -0.29 -9.37
C GLN A 282 -10.56 -0.32 -9.34
N LEU A 283 -9.91 -0.26 -10.50
CA LEU A 283 -8.46 -0.19 -10.58
C LEU A 283 -7.94 1.20 -10.22
N ARG A 284 -6.83 1.23 -9.48
CA ARG A 284 -6.06 2.45 -9.19
C ARG A 284 -4.58 2.16 -9.30
N PHE A 285 -3.91 2.89 -10.16
CA PHE A 285 -2.46 2.93 -10.22
C PHE A 285 -1.91 3.89 -9.18
N ILE A 286 -0.75 3.58 -8.62
CA ILE A 286 -0.05 4.40 -7.61
C ILE A 286 1.37 4.59 -8.10
N GLU A 287 1.83 5.83 -8.22
CA GLU A 287 3.23 6.10 -8.50
C GLU A 287 4.12 5.55 -7.38
N HIS A 288 5.21 4.90 -7.78
CA HIS A 288 6.14 4.29 -6.84
C HIS A 288 6.85 5.35 -6.00
N MET A 289 6.74 5.24 -4.68
CA MET A 289 7.33 6.15 -3.70
C MET A 289 8.60 5.56 -3.06
N PRO A 290 9.55 6.36 -2.57
CA PRO A 290 10.82 5.91 -1.96
C PRO A 290 10.65 5.36 -0.54
N LEU A 291 9.79 4.34 -0.35
CA LEU A 291 9.44 3.76 0.95
C LEU A 291 9.97 2.34 1.17
N GLY A 292 10.59 1.78 0.16
CA GLY A 292 11.14 0.43 0.16
C GLY A 292 12.63 0.38 0.51
N PRO A 293 13.29 -0.75 0.23
CA PRO A 293 14.71 -0.92 0.45
C PRO A 293 15.53 0.17 -0.25
N ARG A 294 16.66 0.54 0.37
CA ARG A 294 17.58 1.51 -0.24
C ARG A 294 18.02 1.02 -1.62
N ARG A 295 18.16 1.93 -2.60
CA ARG A 295 18.55 1.68 -4.00
C ARG A 295 17.50 1.01 -4.89
N THR A 296 16.27 0.77 -4.43
CA THR A 296 15.19 0.26 -5.30
C THR A 296 14.38 1.37 -5.98
N TRP A 297 14.68 2.62 -5.66
CA TRP A 297 13.95 3.78 -6.16
C TRP A 297 14.90 4.93 -6.53
N SER A 298 14.60 5.59 -7.64
CA SER A 298 15.20 6.87 -8.03
C SER A 298 14.13 7.75 -8.69
N PRO A 299 14.27 9.09 -8.70
CA PRO A 299 13.32 9.97 -9.37
C PRO A 299 13.08 9.59 -10.84
N GLY A 300 14.14 9.24 -11.56
CA GLY A 300 14.07 8.84 -12.98
C GLY A 300 13.42 7.47 -13.22
N SER A 301 13.19 6.67 -12.18
CA SER A 301 12.51 5.36 -12.29
C SER A 301 11.00 5.43 -12.00
N VAL A 302 10.46 6.61 -11.76
CA VAL A 302 9.03 6.78 -11.47
C VAL A 302 8.25 6.72 -12.79
N VAL A 303 7.31 5.80 -12.88
CA VAL A 303 6.30 5.79 -13.93
C VAL A 303 5.22 6.79 -13.52
N THR A 304 5.13 7.90 -14.26
CA THR A 304 4.22 9.00 -13.92
C THR A 304 2.76 8.69 -14.28
N ALA A 305 1.84 9.45 -13.69
CA ALA A 305 0.42 9.37 -14.01
C ALA A 305 0.15 9.53 -15.52
N GLU A 306 0.86 10.45 -16.18
CA GLU A 306 0.72 10.71 -17.61
C GLU A 306 1.18 9.49 -18.42
N GLN A 307 2.34 8.92 -18.12
CA GLN A 307 2.84 7.71 -18.78
C GLN A 307 1.87 6.51 -18.62
N ILE A 308 1.26 6.35 -17.46
CA ILE A 308 0.23 5.31 -17.24
C ILE A 308 -0.96 5.53 -18.15
N LEU A 309 -1.47 6.77 -18.21
CA LEU A 309 -2.62 7.13 -19.05
C LEU A 309 -2.31 6.97 -20.54
N ASP A 310 -1.10 7.30 -20.98
CA ASP A 310 -0.68 7.15 -22.37
C ASP A 310 -0.57 5.68 -22.78
N VAL A 311 -0.06 4.81 -21.90
CA VAL A 311 -0.08 3.35 -22.15
C VAL A 311 -1.50 2.83 -22.30
N LEU A 312 -2.43 3.28 -21.46
CA LEU A 312 -3.84 2.89 -21.56
C LEU A 312 -4.49 3.41 -22.84
N ARG A 313 -4.26 4.67 -23.21
CA ARG A 313 -4.76 5.25 -24.49
C ARG A 313 -4.18 4.53 -25.71
N GLY A 314 -2.87 4.26 -25.68
CA GLY A 314 -2.19 3.49 -26.75
C GLY A 314 -2.73 2.07 -26.91
N ALA A 315 -3.30 1.49 -25.84
CA ALA A 315 -3.97 0.19 -25.86
C ALA A 315 -5.46 0.26 -26.24
N GLY A 316 -5.95 1.43 -26.69
CA GLY A 316 -7.30 1.63 -27.22
C GLY A 316 -8.35 2.06 -26.20
N PHE A 317 -7.99 2.35 -24.93
CA PHE A 317 -8.96 2.83 -23.95
C PHE A 317 -9.32 4.30 -24.19
N THR A 318 -10.59 4.61 -24.30
CA THR A 318 -11.10 5.98 -24.30
C THR A 318 -11.28 6.45 -22.86
N LEU A 319 -10.43 7.41 -22.45
CA LEU A 319 -10.36 7.92 -21.08
C LEU A 319 -10.84 9.38 -21.03
N THR A 320 -11.88 9.65 -20.23
CA THR A 320 -12.39 11.01 -19.99
C THR A 320 -12.15 11.40 -18.53
N PRO A 321 -11.51 12.55 -18.23
CA PRO A 321 -11.30 12.99 -16.86
C PRO A 321 -12.61 13.11 -16.08
N ALA A 322 -12.64 12.52 -14.89
CA ALA A 322 -13.77 12.61 -13.95
C ALA A 322 -13.42 13.42 -12.69
N GLY A 323 -12.20 13.98 -12.65
CA GLY A 323 -11.73 14.80 -11.54
C GLY A 323 -11.26 14.01 -10.33
N ARG A 324 -11.07 14.72 -9.22
CA ARG A 324 -10.67 14.15 -7.93
C ARG A 324 -11.80 14.35 -6.92
N PRO A 325 -12.60 13.33 -6.60
CA PRO A 325 -13.69 13.48 -5.64
C PRO A 325 -13.14 13.60 -4.21
N ASP A 326 -13.68 14.54 -3.42
CA ASP A 326 -13.56 14.63 -1.96
C ASP A 326 -12.15 14.50 -1.38
N ARG A 327 -11.17 15.29 -1.78
CA ARG A 327 -9.79 15.23 -1.25
C ARG A 327 -9.15 13.82 -1.29
N ARG A 328 -9.76 12.89 -2.05
CA ARG A 328 -9.23 11.53 -2.21
C ARG A 328 -7.94 11.59 -3.04
N PRO A 329 -6.99 10.68 -2.78
CA PRO A 329 -5.68 10.73 -3.45
C PRO A 329 -5.75 10.43 -4.95
N ALA A 330 -6.73 9.63 -5.39
CA ALA A 330 -6.85 9.22 -6.78
C ALA A 330 -7.62 10.26 -7.60
N ALA A 331 -7.00 10.77 -8.65
CA ALA A 331 -7.71 11.36 -9.76
C ALA A 331 -8.38 10.24 -10.57
N LEU A 332 -9.60 10.47 -11.03
CA LEU A 332 -10.41 9.45 -11.72
C LEU A 332 -10.60 9.80 -13.19
N TRP A 333 -10.67 8.76 -14.01
CA TRP A 333 -11.06 8.80 -15.42
C TRP A 333 -12.20 7.81 -15.65
N HIS A 334 -13.22 8.25 -16.37
CA HIS A 334 -14.20 7.35 -16.94
C HIS A 334 -13.58 6.59 -18.10
N VAL A 335 -13.86 5.32 -18.17
CA VAL A 335 -13.45 4.42 -19.26
C VAL A 335 -14.71 4.09 -20.04
N ALA A 336 -14.77 4.46 -21.33
CA ALA A 336 -15.87 4.08 -22.21
C ALA A 336 -15.90 2.56 -22.41
N ALA A 337 -17.07 2.01 -22.74
CA ALA A 337 -17.16 0.61 -23.12
C ALA A 337 -16.34 0.34 -24.39
N GLY A 338 -15.60 -0.74 -24.40
CA GLY A 338 -14.88 -1.27 -25.55
C GLY A 338 -15.50 -2.57 -26.05
N THR A 339 -14.87 -3.18 -27.04
CA THR A 339 -15.30 -4.49 -27.59
C THR A 339 -15.04 -5.64 -26.63
N ASP A 340 -14.06 -5.49 -25.74
CA ASP A 340 -13.56 -6.54 -24.84
C ASP A 340 -13.73 -6.20 -23.35
N HIS A 341 -14.34 -5.06 -23.02
CA HIS A 341 -14.62 -4.66 -21.65
C HIS A 341 -15.85 -3.74 -21.53
N PRO A 342 -16.59 -3.76 -20.41
CA PRO A 342 -17.67 -2.82 -20.13
C PRO A 342 -17.08 -1.42 -19.80
N ALA A 343 -17.96 -0.41 -19.79
CA ALA A 343 -17.64 0.90 -19.25
C ALA A 343 -17.33 0.82 -17.76
N GLY A 344 -16.48 1.75 -17.27
CA GLY A 344 -16.13 1.82 -15.86
C GLY A 344 -15.27 3.01 -15.51
N SER A 345 -14.33 2.82 -14.58
CA SER A 345 -13.41 3.90 -14.19
C SER A 345 -12.02 3.35 -13.81
N VAL A 346 -11.02 4.16 -14.04
CA VAL A 346 -9.65 3.95 -13.56
C VAL A 346 -9.21 5.17 -12.75
N GLY A 347 -8.43 4.94 -11.70
CA GLY A 347 -7.84 6.01 -10.88
C GLY A 347 -6.33 6.03 -11.00
N VAL A 348 -5.72 7.21 -10.86
CA VAL A 348 -4.28 7.34 -10.70
C VAL A 348 -3.97 8.18 -9.47
N ILE A 349 -3.06 7.68 -8.64
CA ILE A 349 -2.54 8.35 -7.45
C ILE A 349 -1.15 8.86 -7.78
N ALA A 350 -1.08 10.07 -8.30
CA ALA A 350 0.16 10.76 -8.65
C ALA A 350 0.84 11.29 -7.39
N SER A 351 1.41 10.38 -6.59
CA SER A 351 2.01 10.71 -5.29
C SER A 351 3.37 11.40 -5.40
N VAL A 352 4.01 11.31 -6.55
CA VAL A 352 5.36 11.85 -6.83
C VAL A 352 5.28 12.99 -7.84
N SER A 353 4.67 12.77 -9.02
CA SER A 353 4.65 13.76 -10.10
C SER A 353 3.65 14.91 -9.84
N GLN A 354 2.53 14.62 -9.16
CA GLN A 354 1.49 15.61 -8.81
C GLN A 354 0.99 15.38 -7.38
N PRO A 355 1.83 15.65 -6.36
CA PRO A 355 1.50 15.32 -4.98
C PRO A 355 0.26 16.09 -4.49
N PHE A 356 -0.66 15.35 -3.87
CA PHE A 356 -1.92 15.86 -3.30
C PHE A 356 -1.78 16.28 -1.83
N CYS A 357 -0.58 16.69 -1.41
CA CYS A 357 -0.28 17.03 -0.02
C CYS A 357 -1.07 18.21 0.50
N ALA A 358 -1.40 19.18 -0.35
CA ALA A 358 -2.22 20.35 0.01
C ALA A 358 -3.62 19.97 0.55
N ASP A 359 -4.17 18.84 0.08
CA ASP A 359 -5.48 18.32 0.48
C ASP A 359 -5.40 17.10 1.39
N CYS A 360 -4.21 16.76 1.93
CA CYS A 360 -4.00 15.52 2.66
C CYS A 360 -4.68 15.55 4.03
N ASP A 361 -5.73 14.75 4.16
CA ASP A 361 -6.56 14.59 5.37
C ASP A 361 -6.21 13.35 6.21
N ARG A 362 -5.00 12.77 6.04
CA ARG A 362 -4.62 11.51 6.66
C ARG A 362 -3.79 11.69 7.92
N THR A 363 -4.01 10.75 8.84
CA THR A 363 -3.13 10.43 9.97
C THR A 363 -2.91 8.92 10.02
N ARG A 364 -1.85 8.47 10.69
CA ARG A 364 -1.48 7.05 10.76
C ARG A 364 -1.13 6.65 12.18
N VAL A 365 -1.54 5.45 12.55
CA VAL A 365 -1.09 4.78 13.77
C VAL A 365 -0.47 3.45 13.36
N THR A 366 0.77 3.22 13.74
CA THR A 366 1.51 1.99 13.48
C THR A 366 1.06 0.85 14.38
N ALA A 367 1.44 -0.38 14.06
CA ALA A 367 1.05 -1.56 14.83
C ALA A 367 1.54 -1.53 16.28
N ASP A 368 2.65 -0.82 16.55
CA ASP A 368 3.21 -0.57 17.87
C ASP A 368 2.75 0.75 18.51
N GLY A 369 1.70 1.38 17.96
CA GLY A 369 1.06 2.56 18.55
C GLY A 369 1.81 3.87 18.38
N ARG A 370 2.65 4.00 17.34
CA ARG A 370 3.27 5.26 16.97
C ARG A 370 2.36 6.06 16.05
N LEU A 371 2.11 7.29 16.41
CA LEU A 371 1.34 8.22 15.58
C LEU A 371 2.29 8.93 14.61
N MET A 372 1.94 8.88 13.33
CA MET A 372 2.62 9.58 12.23
C MET A 372 1.61 10.45 11.48
N THR A 373 1.95 11.70 11.25
CA THR A 373 1.08 12.65 10.55
C THR A 373 1.26 12.64 9.03
N CYS A 374 2.39 12.14 8.57
CA CYS A 374 2.74 11.94 7.16
C CYS A 374 3.40 10.57 6.97
N LEU A 375 3.27 9.99 5.78
CA LEU A 375 3.95 8.75 5.40
C LEU A 375 5.49 8.90 5.44
N PHE A 376 5.98 10.11 5.20
CA PHE A 376 7.39 10.49 5.20
C PHE A 376 7.80 11.24 6.48
N SER A 377 6.99 11.20 7.55
CA SER A 377 7.32 11.90 8.78
C SER A 377 8.60 11.34 9.39
N PRO A 378 9.59 12.18 9.70
CA PRO A 378 10.78 11.77 10.45
C PRO A 378 10.48 11.61 11.94
N THR A 379 9.34 12.12 12.42
CA THR A 379 8.96 12.13 13.83
C THR A 379 7.72 11.29 14.09
N GLU A 380 7.68 10.67 15.26
CA GLU A 380 6.58 9.83 15.74
C GLU A 380 6.17 10.26 17.16
N THR A 381 4.88 10.13 17.48
CA THR A 381 4.37 10.33 18.85
C THR A 381 3.98 8.98 19.44
N ASP A 382 4.49 8.67 20.62
CA ASP A 382 4.25 7.38 21.31
C ASP A 382 2.90 7.37 22.02
N LEU A 383 1.84 6.91 21.32
CA LEU A 383 0.53 6.72 21.93
C LEU A 383 0.45 5.45 22.78
N ARG A 384 1.25 4.41 22.48
CA ARG A 384 1.25 3.17 23.26
C ARG A 384 1.72 3.39 24.69
N SER A 385 2.81 4.11 24.87
CA SER A 385 3.31 4.41 26.22
C SER A 385 2.30 5.23 27.03
N LEU A 386 1.60 6.17 26.40
CA LEU A 386 0.52 6.92 27.03
C LEU A 386 -0.64 5.99 27.43
N LEU A 387 -1.10 5.12 26.51
CA LEU A 387 -2.19 4.15 26.78
C LEU A 387 -1.85 3.24 27.95
N ARG A 388 -0.65 2.68 27.98
CA ARG A 388 -0.21 1.71 28.98
C ARG A 388 0.23 2.36 30.28
N GLY A 389 0.60 3.64 30.23
CA GLY A 389 0.89 4.47 31.39
C GLY A 389 -0.36 5.01 32.10
N GLY A 390 -1.58 4.64 31.63
CA GLY A 390 -2.83 5.07 32.26
C GLY A 390 -3.28 6.49 31.90
N ALA A 391 -2.75 7.06 30.78
CA ALA A 391 -3.17 8.37 30.32
C ALA A 391 -4.69 8.46 30.09
N SER A 392 -5.26 9.59 30.43
CA SER A 392 -6.66 9.90 30.20
C SER A 392 -6.97 10.00 28.69
N ASP A 393 -8.24 10.01 28.32
CA ASP A 393 -8.67 10.26 26.93
C ASP A 393 -8.27 11.66 26.48
N GLU A 394 -8.26 12.64 27.35
CA GLU A 394 -7.85 14.02 27.05
C GLU A 394 -6.34 14.13 26.80
N ASP A 395 -5.52 13.38 27.51
CA ASP A 395 -4.06 13.33 27.27
C ASP A 395 -3.78 12.74 25.90
N LEU A 396 -4.45 11.66 25.51
CA LEU A 396 -4.33 11.02 24.19
C LEU A 396 -4.77 11.97 23.07
N ILE A 397 -5.91 12.65 23.25
CA ILE A 397 -6.42 13.65 22.31
C ILE A 397 -5.44 14.82 22.19
N GLY A 398 -4.93 15.31 23.32
CA GLY A 398 -3.93 16.39 23.36
C GLY A 398 -2.66 16.05 22.60
N ALA A 399 -2.10 14.86 22.84
CA ALA A 399 -0.91 14.35 22.14
C ALA A 399 -1.17 14.22 20.62
N TRP A 400 -2.33 13.68 20.22
CA TRP A 400 -2.69 13.52 18.81
C TRP A 400 -2.88 14.86 18.10
N ARG A 401 -3.52 15.82 18.75
CA ARG A 401 -3.69 17.17 18.22
C ARG A 401 -2.36 17.91 18.07
N GLN A 402 -1.48 17.81 19.08
CA GLN A 402 -0.18 18.43 19.01
C GLN A 402 0.68 17.84 17.86
N ALA A 403 0.66 16.53 17.69
CA ALA A 403 1.32 15.88 16.55
C ALA A 403 0.70 16.32 15.21
N THR A 404 -0.63 16.39 15.12
CA THR A 404 -1.30 16.84 13.88
C THR A 404 -0.96 18.30 13.55
N TRP A 405 -0.85 19.17 14.56
CA TRP A 405 -0.49 20.57 14.36
C TRP A 405 0.86 20.73 13.66
N THR A 406 1.81 19.84 13.95
CA THR A 406 3.16 19.86 13.34
C THR A 406 3.24 19.15 12.00
N LYS A 407 2.11 18.69 11.43
CA LYS A 407 2.09 18.01 10.13
C LYS A 407 2.72 18.89 9.04
N PRO A 408 3.71 18.37 8.26
CA PRO A 408 4.35 19.13 7.19
C PRO A 408 3.38 19.52 6.09
N LEU A 409 3.66 20.61 5.37
CA LEU A 409 2.86 21.05 4.21
C LEU A 409 2.83 19.97 3.14
N ALA A 410 4.01 19.45 2.79
CA ALA A 410 4.18 18.37 1.83
C ALA A 410 5.29 17.42 2.27
N HIS A 411 5.41 16.26 1.64
CA HIS A 411 6.63 15.47 1.74
C HIS A 411 7.71 16.12 0.87
N GLY A 412 8.99 15.81 1.11
CA GLY A 412 10.15 16.49 0.55
C GLY A 412 10.25 16.65 -0.97
N SER A 413 9.19 16.32 -1.73
CA SER A 413 9.16 16.49 -3.19
C SER A 413 9.01 17.95 -3.65
N ASP A 414 8.56 18.84 -2.79
CA ASP A 414 8.36 20.28 -3.05
C ASP A 414 9.33 21.18 -2.28
N THR A 415 10.24 20.59 -1.50
CA THR A 415 11.36 21.28 -0.91
C THR A 415 12.56 21.15 -1.85
N PRO A 416 13.23 22.26 -2.25
CA PRO A 416 14.49 22.17 -3.02
C PRO A 416 15.43 21.22 -2.30
N ALA A 417 15.91 20.22 -3.02
CA ALA A 417 16.57 19.02 -2.55
C ALA A 417 17.44 19.17 -1.31
N ARG A 418 17.05 18.54 -0.22
CA ARG A 418 17.94 18.27 0.94
C ARG A 418 18.76 17.00 0.74
N THR A 419 18.37 16.15 -0.20
CA THR A 419 19.08 14.93 -0.60
C THR A 419 19.20 14.89 -2.12
N PRO A 420 20.21 14.21 -2.72
CA PRO A 420 20.37 14.13 -4.17
C PRO A 420 19.14 13.60 -4.92
N ASP A 421 18.23 12.91 -4.23
CA ASP A 421 16.97 12.35 -4.75
C ASP A 421 15.73 13.14 -4.31
N GLY A 422 15.90 14.27 -3.54
CA GLY A 422 14.79 15.18 -3.21
C GLY A 422 13.75 14.65 -2.22
N PHE A 423 13.91 13.43 -1.67
CA PHE A 423 12.94 12.81 -0.77
C PHE A 423 13.56 12.50 0.61
N GLU A 424 12.88 12.93 1.66
CA GLU A 424 13.13 12.45 3.02
C GLU A 424 12.55 11.03 3.15
N ARG A 425 13.40 10.06 3.48
CA ARG A 425 12.96 8.68 3.71
C ARG A 425 12.60 8.49 5.16
N PRO A 426 11.44 7.90 5.47
CA PRO A 426 11.10 7.58 6.85
C PRO A 426 12.08 6.53 7.41
N GLY A 427 12.30 6.58 8.73
CA GLY A 427 13.10 5.57 9.42
C GLY A 427 12.48 4.16 9.43
N ARG A 428 11.18 4.06 9.12
CA ARG A 428 10.42 2.81 9.06
C ARG A 428 10.17 2.35 7.65
N THR A 429 10.08 1.04 7.46
CA THR A 429 9.66 0.42 6.20
C THR A 429 8.16 0.57 5.98
N MET A 430 7.70 0.42 4.72
CA MET A 430 6.28 0.49 4.36
C MET A 430 5.41 -0.49 5.18
N SER A 431 5.91 -1.71 5.43
CA SER A 431 5.17 -2.71 6.22
C SER A 431 4.99 -2.32 7.70
N ALA A 432 5.90 -1.54 8.26
CA ALA A 432 5.81 -1.08 9.63
C ALA A 432 4.92 0.18 9.76
N ILE A 433 4.85 1.01 8.70
CA ILE A 433 4.02 2.23 8.69
C ILE A 433 2.57 1.89 8.35
N GLY A 434 2.34 0.88 7.52
CA GLY A 434 1.05 0.54 6.96
C GLY A 434 0.71 1.35 5.70
N GLY A 435 0.85 0.74 4.55
CA GLY A 435 0.62 1.32 3.22
C GLY A 435 -0.85 1.47 2.82
#